data_b1fa1e4d1ea9b2867ba31b40c6c8e5cf
#
_entry.id   b1fa1e4d1ea9b2867ba31b40c6c8e5cf
#
_cell.length_a   1.000
_cell.length_b   1.000
_cell.length_c   1.000
_cell.angle_alpha   90.00
_cell.angle_beta   90.00
_cell.angle_gamma   90.00
#
_symmetry.space_group_name_H-M   'P 1'
#
loop_
_entity.id
_entity.type
_entity.pdbx_description
1 polymer ?
#
loop_
_entity_poly.entity_id
_entity_poly.type
_entity_poly.pdbx_seq_one_letter_code
_entity_poly.pdbx_strand_id
1 'polypeptide(L)'
;MKILATSREGLGVADEQQWPVPSLNVGSAVDLFIERARSVAPGSSADNADAVVEICARLDGIPLAIELAASRMASMTASEVRDRLDDRFRLLVRSRRGLERHHTLRHAVAWSYELLGDAEKALLERCSVFAGGFDLQSACAVSGFDDVDDYAVLDLLDAVVRKSLLIADRSTGRTRFSMLETIRQFAEEQLVASGDAEQARAPVMARRRRR
;
A
#
# COMPACT_ATOMS: atom_id res chain seq x y z
N MET A 1 -34.41 -9.66 -2.29
CA MET A 1 -33.33 -10.16 -1.40
C MET A 1 -32.23 -9.11 -1.41
N LYS A 2 -31.64 -8.76 -0.27
CA LYS A 2 -30.47 -7.85 -0.21
C LYS A 2 -29.24 -8.67 0.14
N ILE A 3 -28.13 -8.49 -0.60
CA ILE A 3 -26.87 -9.18 -0.37
C ILE A 3 -25.81 -8.12 -0.07
N LEU A 4 -25.02 -8.32 0.99
CA LEU A 4 -23.82 -7.55 1.29
C LEU A 4 -22.61 -8.44 0.97
N ALA A 5 -21.75 -7.96 0.10
CA ALA A 5 -20.51 -8.65 -0.25
C ALA A 5 -19.31 -7.72 -0.07
N THR A 6 -18.15 -8.28 0.24
CA THR A 6 -16.87 -7.56 0.24
C THR A 6 -16.04 -8.04 -0.94
N SER A 7 -15.56 -7.11 -1.74
CA SER A 7 -14.70 -7.38 -2.90
C SER A 7 -13.67 -6.27 -3.04
N ARG A 8 -12.59 -6.51 -3.76
CA ARG A 8 -11.58 -5.49 -4.09
C ARG A 8 -11.93 -4.72 -5.35
N GLU A 9 -12.81 -5.27 -6.17
CA GLU A 9 -13.32 -4.64 -7.38
C GLU A 9 -14.84 -4.84 -7.47
N GLY A 10 -15.50 -4.03 -8.30
CA GLY A 10 -16.92 -4.16 -8.56
C GLY A 10 -17.25 -5.54 -9.13
N LEU A 11 -18.37 -6.10 -8.74
CA LEU A 11 -18.86 -7.40 -9.22
C LEU A 11 -19.46 -7.32 -10.63
N GLY A 12 -19.74 -6.09 -11.13
CA GLY A 12 -20.30 -5.85 -12.45
C GLY A 12 -21.74 -6.33 -12.62
N VAL A 13 -22.48 -6.48 -11.53
CA VAL A 13 -23.88 -6.91 -11.57
C VAL A 13 -24.83 -5.71 -11.61
N ALA A 14 -26.01 -5.90 -12.21
CA ALA A 14 -27.03 -4.86 -12.26
C ALA A 14 -27.47 -4.46 -10.84
N ASP A 15 -27.71 -3.14 -10.65
CA ASP A 15 -28.08 -2.53 -9.36
C ASP A 15 -27.03 -2.64 -8.24
N GLU A 16 -25.78 -2.93 -8.58
CA GLU A 16 -24.68 -2.91 -7.62
C GLU A 16 -24.48 -1.49 -7.05
N GLN A 17 -24.44 -1.40 -5.73
CA GLN A 17 -24.02 -0.20 -5.03
C GLN A 17 -22.67 -0.44 -4.38
N GLN A 18 -21.64 0.24 -4.87
CA GLN A 18 -20.29 0.12 -4.33
C GLN A 18 -20.07 1.13 -3.20
N TRP A 19 -19.63 0.64 -2.07
CA TRP A 19 -19.26 1.46 -0.91
C TRP A 19 -17.77 1.29 -0.63
N PRO A 20 -16.95 2.31 -0.96
CA PRO A 20 -15.51 2.24 -0.67
C PRO A 20 -15.26 2.26 0.84
N VAL A 21 -14.45 1.31 1.32
CA VAL A 21 -14.01 1.27 2.72
C VAL A 21 -12.62 1.91 2.80
N PRO A 22 -12.50 3.14 3.33
CA PRO A 22 -11.21 3.80 3.45
C PRO A 22 -10.36 3.17 4.56
N SER A 23 -9.05 3.43 4.53
CA SER A 23 -8.18 3.22 5.67
C SER A 23 -8.64 4.01 6.90
N LEU A 24 -8.23 3.59 8.10
CA LEU A 24 -8.50 4.35 9.31
C LEU A 24 -7.84 5.73 9.25
N ASN A 25 -8.55 6.75 9.74
CA ASN A 25 -7.91 8.04 10.01
C ASN A 25 -6.88 7.89 11.15
N VAL A 26 -5.97 8.85 11.27
CA VAL A 26 -4.86 8.78 12.22
C VAL A 26 -5.35 8.56 13.67
N GLY A 27 -6.41 9.24 14.10
CA GLY A 27 -6.96 9.10 15.46
C GLY A 27 -7.43 7.67 15.72
N SER A 28 -8.30 7.13 14.86
CA SER A 28 -8.81 5.76 14.99
C SER A 28 -7.70 4.71 14.84
N ALA A 29 -6.68 4.98 14.03
CA ALA A 29 -5.51 4.10 13.87
C ALA A 29 -4.68 4.04 15.16
N VAL A 30 -4.46 5.18 15.82
CA VAL A 30 -3.76 5.29 17.10
C VAL A 30 -4.56 4.59 18.21
N ASP A 31 -5.87 4.81 18.26
CA ASP A 31 -6.74 4.14 19.24
C ASP A 31 -6.66 2.62 19.10
N LEU A 32 -6.74 2.09 17.88
CA LEU A 32 -6.60 0.67 17.60
C LEU A 32 -5.22 0.15 18.03
N PHE A 33 -4.15 0.86 17.70
CA PHE A 33 -2.79 0.48 18.09
C PHE A 33 -2.68 0.35 19.61
N ILE A 34 -3.13 1.39 20.35
CA ILE A 34 -3.05 1.44 21.80
C ILE A 34 -3.88 0.30 22.44
N GLU A 35 -5.10 0.07 21.96
CA GLU A 35 -5.95 -1.02 22.43
C GLU A 35 -5.27 -2.38 22.29
N ARG A 36 -4.71 -2.66 21.10
CA ARG A 36 -4.02 -3.92 20.81
C ARG A 36 -2.70 -4.05 21.56
N ALA A 37 -1.93 -2.97 21.69
CA ALA A 37 -0.69 -2.95 22.47
C ALA A 37 -0.96 -3.27 23.95
N ARG A 38 -2.00 -2.69 24.56
CA ARG A 38 -2.40 -2.98 25.94
C ARG A 38 -2.77 -4.44 26.17
N SER A 39 -3.38 -5.09 25.16
CA SER A 39 -3.76 -6.49 25.27
C SER A 39 -2.57 -7.46 25.31
N VAL A 40 -1.43 -7.08 24.72
CA VAL A 40 -0.22 -7.92 24.65
C VAL A 40 0.87 -7.52 25.64
N ALA A 41 0.85 -6.27 26.10
CA ALA A 41 1.81 -5.71 27.07
C ALA A 41 1.07 -4.83 28.08
N PRO A 42 0.35 -5.44 29.05
CA PRO A 42 -0.33 -4.69 30.11
C PRO A 42 0.69 -3.89 30.92
N GLY A 43 0.56 -2.56 30.94
CA GLY A 43 1.47 -1.67 31.67
C GLY A 43 2.58 -1.05 30.82
N SER A 44 2.77 -1.43 29.57
CA SER A 44 3.50 -0.59 28.65
C SER A 44 2.63 0.62 28.35
N SER A 45 2.99 1.78 28.93
CA SER A 45 2.53 3.04 28.39
C SER A 45 3.05 3.10 26.97
N ALA A 46 2.25 3.62 26.03
CA ALA A 46 2.78 4.02 24.73
C ALA A 46 3.70 5.24 25.02
N ASP A 47 4.89 4.98 25.55
CA ASP A 47 5.84 5.95 26.12
C ASP A 47 6.27 7.01 25.10
N ASN A 48 5.88 6.85 23.83
CA ASN A 48 6.12 7.80 22.77
C ASN A 48 4.89 7.90 21.86
N ALA A 49 3.97 8.81 22.16
CA ALA A 49 2.78 9.06 21.34
C ALA A 49 3.14 9.43 19.90
N ASP A 50 4.23 10.18 19.70
CA ASP A 50 4.70 10.57 18.37
C ASP A 50 5.15 9.34 17.56
N ALA A 51 5.82 8.38 18.19
CA ALA A 51 6.20 7.13 17.51
C ALA A 51 4.97 6.33 17.10
N VAL A 52 3.92 6.27 17.91
CA VAL A 52 2.66 5.56 17.58
C VAL A 52 1.97 6.24 16.40
N VAL A 53 1.89 7.57 16.40
CA VAL A 53 1.32 8.34 15.27
C VAL A 53 2.09 8.06 13.99
N GLU A 54 3.43 8.09 14.04
CA GLU A 54 4.29 7.81 12.89
C GLU A 54 4.13 6.36 12.40
N ILE A 55 4.07 5.38 13.30
CA ILE A 55 3.78 3.98 12.95
C ILE A 55 2.47 3.87 12.17
N CYS A 56 1.39 4.46 12.71
CA CYS A 56 0.07 4.38 12.09
C CYS A 56 0.04 5.06 10.71
N ALA A 57 0.70 6.21 10.56
CA ALA A 57 0.82 6.91 9.29
C ALA A 57 1.62 6.09 8.26
N ARG A 58 2.77 5.52 8.65
CA ARG A 58 3.60 4.68 7.78
C ARG A 58 2.96 3.34 7.42
N LEU A 59 1.95 2.91 8.16
CA LEU A 59 1.13 1.72 7.88
C LEU A 59 -0.17 2.06 7.14
N ASP A 60 -0.29 3.29 6.60
CA ASP A 60 -1.42 3.74 5.78
C ASP A 60 -2.78 3.64 6.48
N GLY A 61 -2.82 3.58 7.80
CA GLY A 61 -4.06 3.34 8.55
C GLY A 61 -4.70 1.97 8.29
N ILE A 62 -3.95 0.98 7.78
CA ILE A 62 -4.45 -0.37 7.50
C ILE A 62 -4.63 -1.15 8.81
N PRO A 63 -5.88 -1.54 9.20
CA PRO A 63 -6.12 -2.17 10.49
C PRO A 63 -5.24 -3.39 10.76
N LEU A 64 -5.14 -4.30 9.80
CA LEU A 64 -4.31 -5.51 9.92
C LEU A 64 -2.84 -5.18 10.18
N ALA A 65 -2.28 -4.20 9.47
CA ALA A 65 -0.89 -3.79 9.64
C ALA A 65 -0.66 -3.19 11.04
N ILE A 66 -1.62 -2.38 11.53
CA ILE A 66 -1.59 -1.77 12.85
C ILE A 66 -1.65 -2.84 13.95
N GLU A 67 -2.54 -3.83 13.84
CA GLU A 67 -2.65 -4.93 14.80
C GLU A 67 -1.36 -5.77 14.86
N LEU A 68 -0.76 -6.05 13.70
CA LEU A 68 0.52 -6.76 13.61
C LEU A 68 1.66 -5.96 14.25
N ALA A 69 1.73 -4.65 14.00
CA ALA A 69 2.72 -3.77 14.62
C ALA A 69 2.52 -3.69 16.15
N ALA A 70 1.28 -3.48 16.61
CA ALA A 70 0.95 -3.44 18.02
C ALA A 70 1.30 -4.75 18.76
N SER A 71 1.18 -5.89 18.08
CA SER A 71 1.58 -7.19 18.67
C SER A 71 3.09 -7.28 19.00
N ARG A 72 3.94 -6.46 18.33
CA ARG A 72 5.37 -6.39 18.62
C ARG A 72 5.68 -5.68 19.93
N MET A 73 4.75 -4.93 20.49
CA MET A 73 4.90 -4.30 21.80
C MET A 73 5.11 -5.32 22.93
N ALA A 74 4.83 -6.59 22.70
CA ALA A 74 5.19 -7.66 23.64
C ALA A 74 6.71 -7.82 23.85
N SER A 75 7.54 -7.35 22.90
CA SER A 75 9.00 -7.53 22.89
C SER A 75 9.79 -6.29 22.46
N MET A 76 9.13 -5.21 22.09
CA MET A 76 9.74 -3.98 21.56
C MET A 76 9.00 -2.76 22.08
N THR A 77 9.68 -1.62 22.18
CA THR A 77 9.07 -0.31 22.39
C THR A 77 8.47 0.24 21.10
N ALA A 78 7.56 1.22 21.18
CA ALA A 78 7.00 1.87 20.00
C ALA A 78 8.09 2.49 19.11
N SER A 79 9.11 3.10 19.70
CA SER A 79 10.25 3.66 18.95
C SER A 79 11.02 2.58 18.18
N GLU A 80 11.28 1.43 18.80
CA GLU A 80 11.96 0.31 18.12
C GLU A 80 11.12 -0.31 17.01
N VAL A 81 9.80 -0.37 17.17
CA VAL A 81 8.89 -0.80 16.09
C VAL A 81 8.94 0.19 14.94
N ARG A 82 8.83 1.51 15.20
CA ARG A 82 8.93 2.56 14.19
C ARG A 82 10.22 2.46 13.39
N ASP A 83 11.36 2.32 14.07
CA ASP A 83 12.69 2.32 13.43
C ASP A 83 12.91 1.10 12.52
N ARG A 84 12.13 0.03 12.71
CA ARG A 84 12.17 -1.19 11.89
C ARG A 84 11.10 -1.29 10.81
N LEU A 85 10.27 -0.27 10.66
CA LEU A 85 9.21 -0.27 9.63
C LEU A 85 9.73 -0.18 8.19
N ASP A 86 11.01 0.13 7.96
CA ASP A 86 11.59 0.10 6.62
C ASP A 86 11.60 -1.33 6.04
N ASP A 87 11.71 -2.35 6.91
CA ASP A 87 11.53 -3.76 6.55
C ASP A 87 10.19 -4.30 7.14
N ARG A 88 9.08 -3.61 6.83
CA ARG A 88 7.77 -3.88 7.44
C ARG A 88 7.24 -5.28 7.16
N PHE A 89 7.51 -5.82 5.99
CA PHE A 89 7.05 -7.17 5.66
C PHE A 89 7.72 -8.24 6.53
N ARG A 90 8.96 -8.01 6.92
CA ARG A 90 9.68 -8.88 7.86
C ARG A 90 9.24 -8.66 9.30
N LEU A 91 9.01 -7.40 9.68
CA LEU A 91 8.53 -7.04 11.01
C LEU A 91 7.10 -7.58 11.26
N LEU A 92 6.20 -7.46 10.28
CA LEU A 92 4.77 -7.71 10.43
C LEU A 92 4.37 -9.17 10.11
N VAL A 93 5.22 -10.12 10.39
CA VAL A 93 4.88 -11.56 10.36
C VAL A 93 4.20 -11.96 11.65
N ARG A 94 3.03 -12.57 11.60
CA ARG A 94 2.31 -13.03 12.79
C ARG A 94 2.99 -14.25 13.42
N SER A 95 3.20 -14.22 14.73
CA SER A 95 3.67 -15.37 15.51
C SER A 95 2.61 -16.50 15.57
N ARG A 96 3.05 -17.74 15.67
CA ARG A 96 2.43 -19.06 15.40
C ARG A 96 1.05 -19.43 16.00
N ARG A 97 0.21 -18.54 16.54
CA ARG A 97 -1.08 -18.91 17.15
C ARG A 97 -2.24 -18.07 16.63
N GLY A 98 -2.80 -18.43 15.48
CA GLY A 98 -4.06 -17.86 14.99
C GLY A 98 -4.33 -18.21 13.53
N LEU A 99 -5.60 -18.49 13.22
CA LEU A 99 -6.22 -18.92 11.97
C LEU A 99 -5.41 -18.59 10.69
N GLU A 100 -5.16 -19.58 9.89
CA GLU A 100 -4.34 -19.59 8.65
C GLU A 100 -4.69 -18.55 7.58
N ARG A 101 -5.77 -17.80 7.76
CA ARG A 101 -6.32 -16.87 6.75
C ARG A 101 -5.63 -15.51 6.66
N HIS A 102 -4.74 -15.16 7.61
CA HIS A 102 -4.09 -13.84 7.66
C HIS A 102 -2.60 -13.95 7.93
N HIS A 103 -1.90 -14.79 7.17
CA HIS A 103 -0.53 -15.13 7.49
C HIS A 103 0.45 -13.96 7.43
N THR A 104 0.25 -12.95 6.62
CA THR A 104 1.03 -11.69 6.65
C THR A 104 0.38 -10.61 5.79
N LEU A 105 0.64 -9.34 6.09
CA LEU A 105 0.32 -8.22 5.21
C LEU A 105 0.87 -8.43 3.78
N ARG A 106 2.08 -9.01 3.69
CA ARG A 106 2.71 -9.38 2.41
C ARG A 106 1.85 -10.32 1.57
N HIS A 107 1.24 -11.36 2.18
CA HIS A 107 0.38 -12.29 1.44
C HIS A 107 -0.88 -11.62 0.92
N ALA A 108 -1.47 -10.67 1.67
CA ALA A 108 -2.64 -9.94 1.22
C ALA A 108 -2.32 -9.08 -0.02
N VAL A 109 -1.16 -8.41 -0.03
CA VAL A 109 -0.69 -7.63 -1.18
C VAL A 109 -0.31 -8.54 -2.33
N ALA A 110 0.46 -9.61 -2.08
CA ALA A 110 0.88 -10.58 -3.09
C ALA A 110 -0.32 -11.20 -3.80
N TRP A 111 -1.35 -11.61 -3.07
CA TRP A 111 -2.56 -12.15 -3.68
C TRP A 111 -3.27 -11.16 -4.60
N SER A 112 -3.30 -9.86 -4.23
CA SER A 112 -3.86 -8.81 -5.08
C SER A 112 -3.02 -8.59 -6.33
N TYR A 113 -1.70 -8.63 -6.19
CA TYR A 113 -0.75 -8.52 -7.28
C TYR A 113 -0.85 -9.69 -8.28
N GLU A 114 -1.05 -10.93 -7.80
CA GLU A 114 -1.21 -12.11 -8.68
C GLU A 114 -2.45 -12.05 -9.59
N LEU A 115 -3.42 -11.21 -9.27
CA LEU A 115 -4.60 -10.98 -10.12
C LEU A 115 -4.35 -9.97 -11.26
N LEU A 116 -3.19 -9.34 -11.28
CA LEU A 116 -2.79 -8.44 -12.35
C LEU A 116 -2.32 -9.23 -13.58
N GLY A 117 -2.63 -8.71 -14.77
CA GLY A 117 -1.97 -9.13 -16.00
C GLY A 117 -0.51 -8.64 -16.07
N ASP A 118 0.29 -9.20 -16.96
CA ASP A 118 1.73 -8.90 -17.04
C ASP A 118 2.01 -7.40 -17.28
N ALA A 119 1.25 -6.73 -18.14
CA ALA A 119 1.38 -5.30 -18.39
C ALA A 119 1.00 -4.44 -17.19
N GLU A 120 -0.04 -4.85 -16.42
CA GLU A 120 -0.46 -4.17 -15.20
C GLU A 120 0.60 -4.35 -14.09
N LYS A 121 1.20 -5.55 -13.96
CA LYS A 121 2.32 -5.82 -13.04
C LYS A 121 3.49 -4.93 -13.35
N ALA A 122 3.95 -4.92 -14.61
CA ALA A 122 5.07 -4.10 -15.04
C ALA A 122 4.84 -2.61 -14.79
N LEU A 123 3.64 -2.08 -15.07
CA LEU A 123 3.32 -0.69 -14.78
C LEU A 123 3.32 -0.38 -13.29
N LEU A 124 2.68 -1.24 -12.46
CA LEU A 124 2.64 -1.07 -11.00
C LEU A 124 4.05 -1.07 -10.40
N GLU A 125 4.89 -2.01 -10.80
CA GLU A 125 6.28 -2.13 -10.38
C GLU A 125 7.07 -0.86 -10.71
N ARG A 126 7.00 -0.38 -11.96
CA ARG A 126 7.72 0.81 -12.42
C ARG A 126 7.21 2.09 -11.75
N CYS A 127 5.90 2.18 -11.47
CA CYS A 127 5.34 3.31 -10.72
C CYS A 127 5.73 3.31 -9.23
N SER A 128 6.26 2.23 -8.66
CA SER A 128 6.73 2.17 -7.27
C SER A 128 7.89 3.14 -6.96
N VAL A 129 8.58 3.63 -8.00
CA VAL A 129 9.66 4.64 -7.85
C VAL A 129 9.16 6.01 -7.37
N PHE A 130 7.84 6.25 -7.39
CA PHE A 130 7.24 7.50 -6.94
C PHE A 130 6.83 7.42 -5.45
N ALA A 131 7.56 8.12 -4.58
CA ALA A 131 7.29 8.12 -3.15
C ALA A 131 6.10 9.00 -2.70
N GLY A 132 5.54 9.83 -3.58
CA GLY A 132 4.54 10.85 -3.17
C GLY A 132 3.40 11.06 -4.17
N GLY A 133 3.06 10.05 -4.96
CA GLY A 133 2.07 10.15 -6.02
C GLY A 133 2.61 10.74 -7.32
N PHE A 134 1.90 10.47 -8.43
CA PHE A 134 2.33 10.79 -9.78
C PHE A 134 1.12 11.13 -10.67
N ASP A 135 1.37 11.71 -11.81
CA ASP A 135 0.39 11.97 -12.86
C ASP A 135 0.57 11.01 -14.05
N LEU A 136 -0.36 11.05 -15.01
CA LEU A 136 -0.29 10.22 -16.23
C LEU A 136 1.04 10.38 -16.96
N GLN A 137 1.51 11.63 -17.18
CA GLN A 137 2.79 11.87 -17.86
C GLN A 137 3.98 11.24 -17.15
N SER A 138 3.95 11.21 -15.81
CA SER A 138 4.98 10.56 -15.02
C SER A 138 4.93 9.04 -15.18
N ALA A 139 3.71 8.46 -15.18
CA ALA A 139 3.51 7.03 -15.43
C ALA A 139 4.00 6.63 -16.84
N CYS A 140 3.63 7.38 -17.87
CA CYS A 140 4.12 7.14 -19.24
C CYS A 140 5.65 7.18 -19.32
N ALA A 141 6.29 8.14 -18.63
CA ALA A 141 7.74 8.27 -18.64
C ALA A 141 8.49 7.09 -18.02
N VAL A 142 7.87 6.35 -17.07
CA VAL A 142 8.49 5.19 -16.41
C VAL A 142 7.98 3.86 -16.95
N SER A 143 6.91 3.85 -17.75
CA SER A 143 6.24 2.62 -18.22
C SER A 143 7.20 1.69 -18.99
N GLY A 144 8.21 2.24 -19.64
CA GLY A 144 9.16 1.47 -20.46
C GLY A 144 8.57 0.98 -21.79
N PHE A 145 7.41 1.47 -22.14
CA PHE A 145 6.75 1.16 -23.41
C PHE A 145 7.13 2.26 -24.40
N ASP A 146 8.15 2.05 -25.21
CA ASP A 146 8.75 3.08 -26.07
C ASP A 146 7.81 3.60 -27.18
N ASP A 147 6.73 2.88 -27.51
CA ASP A 147 5.74 3.24 -28.55
C ASP A 147 4.28 3.09 -28.07
N VAL A 148 4.03 3.06 -26.77
CA VAL A 148 2.66 2.90 -26.26
C VAL A 148 2.00 4.26 -26.12
N ASP A 149 0.85 4.40 -26.78
CA ASP A 149 -0.05 5.53 -26.64
C ASP A 149 -0.39 5.80 -25.17
N ASP A 150 -0.40 7.07 -24.78
CA ASP A 150 -0.79 7.54 -23.45
C ASP A 150 -2.15 6.95 -22.99
N TYR A 151 -3.05 6.65 -23.93
CA TYR A 151 -4.33 5.99 -23.64
C TYR A 151 -4.18 4.56 -23.15
N ALA A 152 -3.24 3.79 -23.69
CA ALA A 152 -3.00 2.42 -23.20
C ALA A 152 -2.42 2.42 -21.78
N VAL A 153 -1.55 3.38 -21.44
CA VAL A 153 -1.08 3.57 -20.05
C VAL A 153 -2.22 3.99 -19.14
N LEU A 154 -3.12 4.86 -19.62
CA LEU A 154 -4.31 5.27 -18.85
C LEU A 154 -5.24 4.09 -18.58
N ASP A 155 -5.49 3.21 -19.55
CA ASP A 155 -6.32 2.01 -19.39
C ASP A 155 -5.72 1.05 -18.36
N LEU A 156 -4.38 0.87 -18.38
CA LEU A 156 -3.68 0.07 -17.38
C LEU A 156 -3.79 0.68 -15.98
N LEU A 157 -3.61 2.01 -15.85
CA LEU A 157 -3.77 2.71 -14.58
C LEU A 157 -5.20 2.54 -14.03
N ASP A 158 -6.21 2.69 -14.90
CA ASP A 158 -7.62 2.51 -14.52
C ASP A 158 -7.90 1.07 -14.06
N ALA A 159 -7.34 0.06 -14.74
CA ALA A 159 -7.45 -1.33 -14.33
C ALA A 159 -6.82 -1.59 -12.95
N VAL A 160 -5.65 -1.02 -12.69
CA VAL A 160 -4.96 -1.16 -11.40
C VAL A 160 -5.71 -0.41 -10.28
N VAL A 161 -6.32 0.75 -10.59
CA VAL A 161 -7.22 1.48 -9.66
C VAL A 161 -8.43 0.63 -9.32
N ARG A 162 -9.11 0.03 -10.32
CA ARG A 162 -10.26 -0.86 -10.08
C ARG A 162 -9.92 -2.05 -9.19
N LYS A 163 -8.69 -2.56 -9.25
CA LYS A 163 -8.19 -3.64 -8.40
C LYS A 163 -7.68 -3.16 -7.03
N SER A 164 -7.91 -1.88 -6.69
CA SER A 164 -7.57 -1.27 -5.40
C SER A 164 -6.06 -1.28 -5.05
N LEU A 165 -5.19 -1.33 -6.06
CA LEU A 165 -3.74 -1.25 -5.89
C LEU A 165 -3.18 0.16 -6.16
N LEU A 166 -3.98 1.02 -6.78
CA LEU A 166 -3.74 2.47 -6.90
C LEU A 166 -4.95 3.25 -6.43
N ILE A 167 -4.71 4.45 -5.95
CA ILE A 167 -5.73 5.44 -5.59
C ILE A 167 -5.66 6.56 -6.61
N ALA A 168 -6.81 6.94 -7.21
CA ALA A 168 -6.93 8.08 -8.11
C ALA A 168 -7.58 9.26 -7.36
N ASP A 169 -6.83 10.32 -7.12
CA ASP A 169 -7.32 11.58 -6.56
C ASP A 169 -7.63 12.58 -7.69
N ARG A 170 -8.86 13.06 -7.72
CA ARG A 170 -9.38 14.02 -8.70
C ARG A 170 -9.70 15.39 -8.08
N SER A 171 -9.39 15.59 -6.81
CA SER A 171 -9.78 16.78 -6.02
C SER A 171 -9.13 18.08 -6.51
N THR A 172 -7.95 18.01 -7.15
CA THR A 172 -7.14 19.18 -7.54
C THR A 172 -7.31 19.60 -9.01
N GLY A 173 -8.35 19.12 -9.70
CA GLY A 173 -8.60 19.42 -11.12
C GLY A 173 -7.71 18.67 -12.11
N ARG A 174 -6.70 17.93 -11.64
CA ARG A 174 -5.91 16.97 -12.41
C ARG A 174 -5.85 15.66 -11.64
N THR A 175 -6.06 14.54 -12.34
CA THR A 175 -5.96 13.23 -11.70
C THR A 175 -4.52 12.97 -11.26
N ARG A 176 -4.35 12.63 -10.00
CA ARG A 176 -3.12 12.13 -9.43
C ARG A 176 -3.33 10.70 -8.93
N PHE A 177 -2.35 9.87 -9.19
CA PHE A 177 -2.33 8.49 -8.73
C PHE A 177 -1.36 8.36 -7.55
N SER A 178 -1.70 7.51 -6.59
CA SER A 178 -0.84 7.17 -5.46
C SER A 178 -0.98 5.70 -5.09
N MET A 179 0.05 5.15 -4.47
CA MET A 179 0.04 3.83 -3.86
C MET A 179 0.04 3.97 -2.35
N LEU A 180 -0.62 3.05 -1.67
CA LEU A 180 -0.32 2.80 -0.26
C LEU A 180 1.14 2.38 -0.13
N GLU A 181 1.81 2.82 0.92
CA GLU A 181 3.24 2.59 1.10
C GLU A 181 3.58 1.09 1.19
N THR A 182 2.65 0.29 1.73
CA THR A 182 2.78 -1.18 1.76
C THR A 182 2.75 -1.81 0.36
N ILE A 183 1.91 -1.29 -0.55
CA ILE A 183 1.86 -1.74 -1.94
C ILE A 183 3.09 -1.27 -2.69
N ARG A 184 3.51 -0.01 -2.48
CA ARG A 184 4.70 0.58 -3.10
C ARG A 184 5.95 -0.24 -2.79
N GLN A 185 6.16 -0.59 -1.51
CA GLN A 185 7.32 -1.37 -1.10
C GLN A 185 7.31 -2.77 -1.72
N PHE A 186 6.14 -3.44 -1.76
CA PHE A 186 6.02 -4.74 -2.41
C PHE A 186 6.35 -4.65 -3.90
N ALA A 187 5.78 -3.67 -4.62
CA ALA A 187 6.02 -3.46 -6.04
C ALA A 187 7.49 -3.10 -6.33
N GLU A 188 8.15 -2.32 -5.45
CA GLU A 188 9.57 -2.02 -5.55
C GLU A 188 10.45 -3.27 -5.37
N GLU A 189 10.09 -4.19 -4.46
CA GLU A 189 10.77 -5.48 -4.33
C GLU A 189 10.67 -6.30 -5.62
N GLN A 190 9.48 -6.33 -6.27
CA GLN A 190 9.31 -7.02 -7.55
C GLN A 190 10.14 -6.35 -8.65
N LEU A 191 10.13 -5.02 -8.75
CA LEU A 191 10.92 -4.24 -9.71
C LEU A 191 12.44 -4.52 -9.58
N VAL A 192 12.93 -4.64 -8.35
CA VAL A 192 14.34 -4.99 -8.12
C VAL A 192 14.61 -6.44 -8.53
N ALA A 193 13.70 -7.35 -8.26
CA ALA A 193 13.83 -8.75 -8.62
C ALA A 193 13.80 -8.98 -10.15
N SER A 194 13.05 -8.16 -10.91
CA SER A 194 13.03 -8.21 -12.38
C SER A 194 14.28 -7.63 -13.02
N GLY A 195 15.07 -6.83 -12.29
CA GLY A 195 16.29 -6.17 -12.82
C GLY A 195 16.01 -4.81 -13.48
N ASP A 196 14.77 -4.35 -13.56
CA ASP A 196 14.35 -3.13 -14.30
C ASP A 196 14.47 -1.84 -13.47
N ALA A 197 14.94 -1.92 -12.23
CA ALA A 197 14.93 -0.82 -11.27
C ALA A 197 15.73 0.42 -11.74
N GLU A 198 16.86 0.24 -12.38
CA GLU A 198 17.68 1.35 -12.90
C GLU A 198 16.97 2.06 -14.06
N GLN A 199 16.39 1.30 -14.97
CA GLN A 199 15.66 1.84 -16.11
C GLN A 199 14.42 2.65 -15.68
N ALA A 200 13.66 2.16 -14.71
CA ALA A 200 12.49 2.84 -14.16
C ALA A 200 12.86 4.14 -13.41
N ARG A 201 14.00 4.19 -12.74
CA ARG A 201 14.46 5.37 -11.98
C ARG A 201 15.07 6.47 -12.84
N ALA A 202 15.63 6.15 -14.01
CA ALA A 202 16.32 7.10 -14.88
C ALA A 202 15.46 8.33 -15.27
N PRO A 203 14.20 8.22 -15.70
CA PRO A 203 13.35 9.37 -16.04
C PRO A 203 13.05 10.26 -14.83
N VAL A 204 12.87 9.68 -13.64
CA VAL A 204 12.59 10.41 -12.40
C VAL A 204 13.79 11.27 -11.99
N MET A 205 15.00 10.72 -12.08
CA MET A 205 16.25 11.44 -11.78
C MET A 205 16.52 12.57 -12.77
N ALA A 206 16.22 12.37 -14.07
CA ALA A 206 16.37 13.41 -15.08
C ALA A 206 15.44 14.61 -14.85
N ARG A 207 14.20 14.39 -14.38
CA ARG A 207 13.26 15.46 -14.03
C ARG A 207 13.66 16.22 -12.77
N ARG A 208 14.24 15.56 -11.75
CA ARG A 208 14.73 16.24 -10.53
C ARG A 208 15.90 17.20 -10.79
N ARG A 209 16.74 16.95 -11.79
CA ARG A 209 17.87 17.82 -12.15
C ARG A 209 17.46 19.07 -12.93
N ARG A 210 16.22 19.14 -13.43
CA ARG A 210 15.69 20.28 -14.21
C ARG A 210 14.81 21.24 -13.42
N ARG A 211 14.59 20.98 -12.12
CA ARG A 211 13.92 21.86 -11.15
C ARG A 211 14.92 22.45 -10.16
#